data_dee6186db7b66f89611af2cc189590b7
#
_entry.id   dee6186db7b66f89611af2cc189590b7
#
_cell.length_a   1.000
_cell.length_b   1.000
_cell.length_c   1.000
_cell.angle_alpha   90.00
_cell.angle_beta   90.00
_cell.angle_gamma   90.00
#
_symmetry.space_group_name_H-M   'P 1'
#
loop_
_entity.id
_entity.type
_entity.pdbx_description
1 polymer ?
#
loop_
_entity_poly.entity_id
_entity_poly.type
_entity_poly.pdbx_seq_one_letter_code
_entity_poly.pdbx_strand_id
1 'polypeptide(L)'
;MNIIEVKNLDLTIKKTQILRNVIINFEKGKIHGLIGRNGSGKTMLMKCICGFIRPTLGIITVDGKQVGKEVDFPKNMGIIIEAPGFIPYYSGYKNLRLLAGLRGKIGKAEIVQSMEQVGLDPTLKRHVRKYSLGMRQRLGLAQAIMENPDLLILDEPMNGLDKDGVSDMRKYLLSLKENGKTILICSHSSEDIEVLCDTVCEMDKGILTKIKG
;
A
#
# COMPACT_ATOMS: atom_id res chain seq x y z
N MET A 1 19.06 -7.22 0.16
CA MET A 1 18.99 -6.08 1.12
C MET A 1 17.52 -5.88 1.51
N ASN A 2 17.22 -5.77 2.81
CA ASN A 2 15.85 -5.59 3.28
C ASN A 2 15.45 -4.11 3.22
N ILE A 3 14.22 -3.84 2.78
CA ILE A 3 13.61 -2.50 2.83
C ILE A 3 12.74 -2.35 4.09
N ILE A 4 12.14 -3.43 4.57
CA ILE A 4 11.37 -3.47 5.81
C ILE A 4 11.93 -4.58 6.68
N GLU A 5 12.20 -4.28 7.95
CA GLU A 5 12.53 -5.28 8.97
C GLU A 5 11.58 -5.10 10.16
N VAL A 6 10.99 -6.20 10.59
CA VAL A 6 10.11 -6.26 11.76
C VAL A 6 10.67 -7.27 12.75
N LYS A 7 10.92 -6.83 14.00
CA LYS A 7 11.55 -7.64 15.04
C LYS A 7 10.68 -7.67 16.29
N ASN A 8 10.21 -8.88 16.64
CA ASN A 8 9.44 -9.17 17.87
C ASN A 8 8.28 -8.20 18.10
N LEU A 9 7.49 -7.95 17.04
CA LEU A 9 6.43 -6.96 17.04
C LEU A 9 5.17 -7.49 17.73
N ASP A 10 4.77 -6.83 18.80
CA ASP A 10 3.47 -7.01 19.45
C ASP A 10 2.61 -5.75 19.32
N LEU A 11 1.31 -5.95 19.10
CA LEU A 11 0.35 -4.87 19.13
C LEU A 11 -0.86 -5.27 19.98
N THR A 12 -1.11 -4.52 21.05
CA THR A 12 -2.28 -4.67 21.90
C THR A 12 -3.11 -3.38 21.87
N ILE A 13 -4.40 -3.50 21.55
CA ILE A 13 -5.36 -2.39 21.55
C ILE A 13 -6.50 -2.72 22.50
N LYS A 14 -6.80 -1.85 23.46
CA LYS A 14 -7.91 -2.03 24.45
C LYS A 14 -7.91 -3.44 25.06
N LYS A 15 -6.76 -3.93 25.53
CA LYS A 15 -6.55 -5.27 26.13
C LYS A 15 -6.65 -6.46 25.16
N THR A 16 -6.90 -6.23 23.88
CA THR A 16 -6.91 -7.29 22.86
C THR A 16 -5.57 -7.30 22.14
N GLN A 17 -4.88 -8.43 22.18
CA GLN A 17 -3.64 -8.62 21.43
C GLN A 17 -3.96 -8.90 19.96
N ILE A 18 -3.55 -7.99 19.09
CA ILE A 18 -3.83 -7.99 17.65
C ILE A 18 -2.68 -8.62 16.86
N LEU A 19 -1.43 -8.28 17.20
CA LEU A 19 -0.23 -8.87 16.61
C LEU A 19 0.58 -9.54 17.72
N ARG A 20 1.20 -10.69 17.40
CA ARG A 20 1.87 -11.56 18.37
C ARG A 20 3.25 -11.94 17.85
N ASN A 21 4.29 -11.36 18.45
CA ASN A 21 5.69 -11.66 18.16
C ASN A 21 5.99 -11.77 16.66
N VAL A 22 5.53 -10.79 15.86
CA VAL A 22 5.75 -10.80 14.40
C VAL A 22 7.22 -10.53 14.12
N ILE A 23 7.86 -11.44 13.37
CA ILE A 23 9.25 -11.34 12.91
C ILE A 23 9.26 -11.59 11.41
N ILE A 24 9.63 -10.58 10.61
CA ILE A 24 9.69 -10.69 9.15
C ILE A 24 10.60 -9.64 8.53
N ASN A 25 11.21 -10.00 7.41
CA ASN A 25 11.98 -9.10 6.57
C ASN A 25 11.40 -9.13 5.15
N PHE A 26 11.25 -7.96 4.55
CA PHE A 26 10.84 -7.80 3.16
C PHE A 26 12.00 -7.25 2.34
N GLU A 27 12.38 -7.99 1.31
CA GLU A 27 13.52 -7.66 0.45
C GLU A 27 13.18 -6.56 -0.55
N LYS A 28 14.16 -5.71 -0.86
CA LYS A 28 14.02 -4.65 -1.85
C LYS A 28 13.85 -5.21 -3.27
N GLY A 29 13.01 -4.56 -4.10
CA GLY A 29 12.79 -4.92 -5.50
C GLY A 29 11.93 -6.16 -5.73
N LYS A 30 11.16 -6.58 -4.72
CA LYS A 30 10.24 -7.73 -4.80
C LYS A 30 8.80 -7.31 -4.50
N ILE A 31 7.86 -8.13 -4.95
CA ILE A 31 6.45 -8.06 -4.52
C ILE A 31 6.21 -9.11 -3.43
N HIS A 32 5.79 -8.64 -2.27
CA HIS A 32 5.51 -9.44 -1.09
C HIS A 32 4.01 -9.52 -0.85
N GLY A 33 3.45 -10.72 -0.87
CA GLY A 33 2.04 -10.98 -0.57
C GLY A 33 1.80 -11.18 0.93
N LEU A 34 0.76 -10.56 1.43
CA LEU A 34 0.26 -10.76 2.79
C LEU A 34 -1.18 -11.26 2.72
N ILE A 35 -1.39 -12.55 3.03
CA ILE A 35 -2.69 -13.19 2.99
C ILE A 35 -3.21 -13.49 4.40
N GLY A 36 -4.47 -13.90 4.49
CA GLY A 36 -5.12 -14.29 5.75
C GLY A 36 -6.56 -13.76 5.83
N ARG A 37 -7.34 -14.28 6.76
CA ARG A 37 -8.76 -13.91 6.94
C ARG A 37 -8.93 -12.46 7.36
N ASN A 38 -10.15 -11.92 7.19
CA ASN A 38 -10.50 -10.61 7.72
C ASN A 38 -10.35 -10.62 9.26
N GLY A 39 -9.78 -9.53 9.79
CA GLY A 39 -9.49 -9.43 11.22
C GLY A 39 -8.26 -10.21 11.70
N SER A 40 -7.49 -10.85 10.84
CA SER A 40 -6.27 -11.60 11.24
C SER A 40 -5.10 -10.71 11.68
N GLY A 41 -5.11 -9.40 11.35
CA GLY A 41 -4.06 -8.44 11.73
C GLY A 41 -3.30 -7.81 10.56
N LYS A 42 -3.57 -8.19 9.30
CA LYS A 42 -2.85 -7.69 8.10
C LYS A 42 -2.79 -6.15 8.01
N THR A 43 -3.96 -5.51 8.01
CA THR A 43 -4.06 -4.04 7.94
C THR A 43 -3.36 -3.38 9.13
N MET A 44 -3.39 -4.00 10.31
CA MET A 44 -2.71 -3.46 11.50
C MET A 44 -1.19 -3.55 11.39
N LEU A 45 -0.66 -4.65 10.83
CA LEU A 45 0.76 -4.76 10.51
C LEU A 45 1.18 -3.68 9.50
N MET A 46 0.43 -3.49 8.42
CA MET A 46 0.68 -2.43 7.45
C MET A 46 0.64 -1.03 8.10
N LYS A 47 -0.34 -0.75 8.97
CA LYS A 47 -0.44 0.52 9.71
C LYS A 47 0.77 0.74 10.64
N CYS A 48 1.27 -0.32 11.27
CA CYS A 48 2.50 -0.22 12.08
C CYS A 48 3.73 0.09 11.22
N ILE A 49 3.88 -0.59 10.07
CA ILE A 49 4.98 -0.33 9.12
C ILE A 49 4.95 1.10 8.60
N CYS A 50 3.76 1.63 8.31
CA CYS A 50 3.57 3.02 7.85
C CYS A 50 3.77 4.07 8.96
N GLY A 51 3.85 3.69 10.23
CA GLY A 51 3.94 4.61 11.37
C GLY A 51 2.60 5.18 11.84
N PHE A 52 1.47 4.69 11.31
CA PHE A 52 0.13 5.16 11.74
C PHE A 52 -0.26 4.64 13.11
N ILE A 53 0.30 3.51 13.53
CA ILE A 53 0.08 2.91 14.84
C ILE A 53 1.44 2.53 15.41
N ARG A 54 1.72 2.95 16.65
CA ARG A 54 2.91 2.51 17.36
C ARG A 54 2.67 1.11 17.94
N PRO A 55 3.58 0.15 17.71
CA PRO A 55 3.50 -1.15 18.34
C PRO A 55 3.64 -1.05 19.86
N THR A 56 3.10 -2.04 20.58
CA THR A 56 3.25 -2.14 22.04
C THR A 56 4.66 -2.58 22.41
N LEU A 57 5.23 -3.52 21.64
CA LEU A 57 6.61 -4.00 21.77
C LEU A 57 7.20 -4.23 20.38
N GLY A 58 8.53 -4.34 20.31
CA GLY A 58 9.26 -4.64 19.10
C GLY A 58 9.70 -3.41 18.33
N ILE A 59 10.33 -3.65 17.19
CA ILE A 59 10.96 -2.63 16.36
C ILE A 59 10.57 -2.85 14.90
N ILE A 60 10.26 -1.76 14.20
CA ILE A 60 10.08 -1.73 12.76
C ILE A 60 11.11 -0.77 12.18
N THR A 61 11.85 -1.25 11.18
CA THR A 61 12.79 -0.43 10.41
C THR A 61 12.35 -0.41 8.95
N VAL A 62 12.27 0.76 8.36
CA VAL A 62 11.96 0.97 6.94
C VAL A 62 13.08 1.80 6.32
N ASP A 63 13.68 1.27 5.26
CA ASP A 63 14.84 1.86 4.56
C ASP A 63 15.95 2.28 5.54
N GLY A 64 16.26 1.37 6.49
CA GLY A 64 17.29 1.53 7.51
C GLY A 64 16.96 2.45 8.68
N LYS A 65 15.74 3.05 8.73
CA LYS A 65 15.32 3.96 9.80
C LYS A 65 14.23 3.37 10.67
N GLN A 66 14.40 3.47 11.98
CA GLN A 66 13.41 2.98 12.94
C GLN A 66 12.18 3.87 12.97
N VAL A 67 11.03 3.28 12.66
CA VAL A 67 9.71 3.94 12.69
C VAL A 67 9.28 4.20 14.14
N GLY A 68 8.79 5.40 14.41
CA GLY A 68 8.37 5.85 15.74
C GLY A 68 9.51 6.28 16.67
N LYS A 69 10.79 6.24 16.18
CA LYS A 69 11.95 6.73 16.92
C LYS A 69 12.80 7.70 16.11
N GLU A 70 13.29 7.29 14.93
CA GLU A 70 14.09 8.12 14.03
C GLU A 70 13.24 8.86 13.01
N VAL A 71 12.11 8.26 12.64
CA VAL A 71 11.10 8.87 11.76
C VAL A 71 9.70 8.52 12.28
N ASP A 72 8.79 9.49 12.28
CA ASP A 72 7.37 9.20 12.58
C ASP A 72 6.72 8.43 11.41
N PHE A 73 7.04 8.83 10.18
CA PHE A 73 6.54 8.21 8.95
C PHE A 73 7.71 7.94 8.01
N PRO A 74 7.81 6.73 7.43
CA PRO A 74 8.80 6.43 6.41
C PRO A 74 8.68 7.38 5.23
N LYS A 75 9.82 7.87 4.73
CA LYS A 75 9.87 8.69 3.52
C LYS A 75 9.82 7.81 2.29
N ASN A 76 9.44 8.39 1.15
CA ASN A 76 9.47 7.71 -0.15
C ASN A 76 8.61 6.42 -0.21
N MET A 77 7.42 6.48 0.38
CA MET A 77 6.45 5.40 0.47
C MET A 77 5.10 5.86 -0.08
N GLY A 78 4.50 5.06 -0.96
CA GLY A 78 3.14 5.20 -1.43
C GLY A 78 2.22 4.19 -0.72
N ILE A 79 1.02 4.61 -0.35
CA ILE A 79 0.12 3.77 0.45
C ILE A 79 -1.31 3.78 -0.07
N ILE A 80 -1.94 2.60 -0.04
CA ILE A 80 -3.39 2.42 -0.01
C ILE A 80 -3.68 1.50 1.17
N ILE A 81 -4.26 2.04 2.23
CA ILE A 81 -4.72 1.29 3.39
C ILE A 81 -6.15 1.73 3.67
N GLU A 82 -7.08 0.77 3.62
CA GLU A 82 -8.52 1.04 3.68
C GLU A 82 -9.00 1.94 2.53
N ALA A 83 -10.14 2.63 2.68
CA ALA A 83 -10.68 3.48 1.62
C ALA A 83 -9.96 4.84 1.60
N PRO A 84 -9.43 5.29 0.45
CA PRO A 84 -8.82 6.61 0.34
C PRO A 84 -9.83 7.74 0.65
N GLY A 85 -9.44 8.64 1.57
CA GLY A 85 -10.26 9.77 2.01
C GLY A 85 -10.15 10.98 1.09
N PHE A 86 -10.80 10.94 -0.09
CA PHE A 86 -10.84 12.07 -1.02
C PHE A 86 -11.91 13.09 -0.65
N ILE A 87 -11.66 14.37 -1.00
CA ILE A 87 -12.65 15.43 -0.89
C ILE A 87 -13.77 15.16 -1.93
N PRO A 88 -15.00 14.87 -1.49
CA PRO A 88 -16.05 14.31 -2.36
C PRO A 88 -16.53 15.28 -3.45
N TYR A 89 -16.41 16.57 -3.23
CA TYR A 89 -16.86 17.64 -4.14
C TYR A 89 -15.78 18.14 -5.10
N TYR A 90 -14.59 17.52 -5.11
CA TYR A 90 -13.53 17.82 -6.06
C TYR A 90 -13.41 16.71 -7.09
N SER A 91 -12.84 17.04 -8.27
CA SER A 91 -12.43 16.03 -9.26
C SER A 91 -11.22 15.22 -8.74
N GLY A 92 -10.94 14.08 -9.38
CA GLY A 92 -9.76 13.28 -9.06
C GLY A 92 -8.47 14.09 -9.16
N TYR A 93 -8.26 14.76 -10.30
CA TYR A 93 -7.10 15.63 -10.51
C TYR A 93 -6.96 16.71 -9.39
N LYS A 94 -8.07 17.37 -9.02
CA LYS A 94 -8.02 18.41 -7.98
C LYS A 94 -7.65 17.84 -6.61
N ASN A 95 -8.10 16.63 -6.28
CA ASN A 95 -7.69 15.92 -5.07
C ASN A 95 -6.18 15.65 -5.05
N LEU A 96 -5.65 15.05 -6.13
CA LEU A 96 -4.22 14.74 -6.23
C LEU A 96 -3.36 16.02 -6.20
N ARG A 97 -3.79 17.07 -6.87
CA ARG A 97 -3.09 18.37 -6.87
C ARG A 97 -2.98 18.98 -5.46
N LEU A 98 -4.02 18.87 -4.65
CA LEU A 98 -3.97 19.34 -3.27
C LEU A 98 -2.95 18.54 -2.44
N LEU A 99 -2.97 17.22 -2.57
CA LEU A 99 -2.02 16.34 -1.86
C LEU A 99 -0.57 16.58 -2.31
N ALA A 100 -0.34 16.71 -3.61
CA ALA A 100 0.97 17.06 -4.17
C ALA A 100 1.49 18.41 -3.63
N GLY A 101 0.60 19.39 -3.45
CA GLY A 101 0.91 20.69 -2.90
C GLY A 101 1.40 20.68 -1.46
N LEU A 102 1.00 19.67 -0.65
CA LEU A 102 1.46 19.54 0.73
C LEU A 102 2.97 19.26 0.85
N ARG A 103 3.51 18.52 -0.11
CA ARG A 103 4.93 18.16 -0.13
C ARG A 103 5.76 19.01 -1.12
N GLY A 104 5.11 19.61 -2.11
CA GLY A 104 5.74 20.47 -3.12
C GLY A 104 6.78 19.78 -4.00
N LYS A 105 6.75 18.43 -4.12
CA LYS A 105 7.75 17.65 -4.83
C LYS A 105 7.45 17.44 -6.31
N ILE A 106 6.17 17.44 -6.67
CA ILE A 106 5.68 17.10 -8.01
C ILE A 106 4.70 18.17 -8.51
N GLY A 107 4.57 18.27 -9.82
CA GLY A 107 3.70 19.23 -10.50
C GLY A 107 2.54 18.57 -11.26
N LYS A 108 2.03 19.30 -12.24
CA LYS A 108 0.91 18.86 -13.08
C LYS A 108 1.25 17.61 -13.89
N ALA A 109 2.48 17.53 -14.43
CA ALA A 109 2.86 16.45 -15.34
C ALA A 109 2.82 15.09 -14.64
N GLU A 110 3.41 14.97 -13.45
CA GLU A 110 3.46 13.73 -12.67
C GLU A 110 2.07 13.31 -12.20
N ILE A 111 1.20 14.26 -11.82
CA ILE A 111 -0.18 13.96 -11.45
C ILE A 111 -0.95 13.40 -12.66
N VAL A 112 -0.87 14.04 -13.82
CA VAL A 112 -1.52 13.58 -15.06
C VAL A 112 -1.02 12.19 -15.42
N GLN A 113 0.30 12.00 -15.46
CA GLN A 113 0.93 10.72 -15.76
C GLN A 113 0.45 9.60 -14.81
N SER A 114 0.40 9.87 -13.49
CA SER A 114 -0.05 8.87 -12.53
C SER A 114 -1.51 8.45 -12.73
N MET A 115 -2.39 9.40 -13.11
CA MET A 115 -3.78 9.09 -13.43
C MET A 115 -3.91 8.25 -14.70
N GLU A 116 -3.17 8.59 -15.75
CA GLU A 116 -3.13 7.85 -17.02
C GLU A 116 -2.61 6.42 -16.83
N GLN A 117 -1.53 6.25 -16.04
CA GLN A 117 -0.93 4.95 -15.73
C GLN A 117 -1.91 3.97 -15.05
N VAL A 118 -2.87 4.47 -14.29
CA VAL A 118 -3.89 3.64 -13.66
C VAL A 118 -5.22 3.59 -14.46
N GLY A 119 -5.23 4.14 -15.69
CA GLY A 119 -6.40 4.15 -16.56
C GLY A 119 -7.53 5.07 -16.06
N LEU A 120 -7.19 6.20 -15.44
CA LEU A 120 -8.14 7.22 -15.00
C LEU A 120 -7.91 8.52 -15.78
N ASP A 121 -8.94 8.98 -16.51
CA ASP A 121 -8.87 10.22 -17.30
C ASP A 121 -8.62 11.45 -16.40
N PRO A 122 -7.45 12.13 -16.55
CA PRO A 122 -7.11 13.31 -15.74
C PRO A 122 -7.96 14.55 -16.06
N THR A 123 -8.63 14.57 -17.22
CA THR A 123 -9.47 15.71 -17.65
C THR A 123 -10.89 15.63 -17.08
N LEU A 124 -11.25 14.52 -16.47
CA LEU A 124 -12.59 14.25 -15.94
C LEU A 124 -12.96 15.26 -14.84
N LYS A 125 -13.89 16.17 -15.14
CA LYS A 125 -14.38 17.21 -14.20
C LYS A 125 -15.38 16.67 -13.16
N ARG A 126 -15.83 15.41 -13.31
CA ARG A 126 -16.78 14.76 -12.39
C ARG A 126 -16.24 14.75 -10.97
N HIS A 127 -17.09 15.05 -9.98
CA HIS A 127 -16.76 15.00 -8.56
C HIS A 127 -16.53 13.54 -8.10
N VAL A 128 -15.56 13.32 -7.20
CA VAL A 128 -15.19 11.98 -6.70
C VAL A 128 -16.37 11.26 -6.01
N ARG A 129 -17.31 11.97 -5.40
CA ARG A 129 -18.56 11.38 -4.86
C ARG A 129 -19.38 10.59 -5.89
N LYS A 130 -19.23 10.92 -7.20
CA LYS A 130 -19.91 10.26 -8.32
C LYS A 130 -19.03 9.20 -9.00
N TYR A 131 -17.82 8.92 -8.46
CA TYR A 131 -16.95 7.87 -8.99
C TYR A 131 -17.48 6.50 -8.58
N SER A 132 -17.35 5.51 -9.48
CA SER A 132 -17.53 4.10 -9.11
C SER A 132 -16.50 3.68 -8.08
N LEU A 133 -16.68 2.51 -7.46
CA LEU A 133 -15.69 1.93 -6.57
C LEU A 133 -14.35 1.78 -7.29
N GLY A 134 -14.35 1.19 -8.49
CA GLY A 134 -13.12 1.02 -9.28
C GLY A 134 -12.44 2.35 -9.65
N MET A 135 -13.20 3.41 -9.99
CA MET A 135 -12.60 4.73 -10.22
C MET A 135 -11.97 5.31 -8.97
N ARG A 136 -12.56 5.13 -7.78
CA ARG A 136 -11.95 5.56 -6.52
C ARG A 136 -10.69 4.76 -6.20
N GLN A 137 -10.70 3.46 -6.50
CA GLN A 137 -9.54 2.60 -6.33
C GLN A 137 -8.38 3.02 -7.24
N ARG A 138 -8.66 3.25 -8.54
CA ARG A 138 -7.67 3.79 -9.48
C ARG A 138 -7.12 5.15 -9.02
N LEU A 139 -7.95 6.04 -8.50
CA LEU A 139 -7.50 7.32 -7.96
C LEU A 139 -6.61 7.15 -6.72
N GLY A 140 -6.93 6.20 -5.83
CA GLY A 140 -6.08 5.84 -4.68
C GLY A 140 -4.70 5.35 -5.11
N LEU A 141 -4.68 4.52 -6.17
CA LEU A 141 -3.40 4.05 -6.70
C LEU A 141 -2.60 5.18 -7.38
N ALA A 142 -3.28 6.05 -8.16
CA ALA A 142 -2.62 7.25 -8.72
C ALA A 142 -1.98 8.10 -7.60
N GLN A 143 -2.69 8.30 -6.48
CA GLN A 143 -2.15 8.97 -5.29
C GLN A 143 -0.90 8.26 -4.75
N ALA A 144 -0.93 6.93 -4.64
CA ALA A 144 0.17 6.17 -4.08
C ALA A 144 1.45 6.23 -4.93
N ILE A 145 1.30 6.32 -6.26
CA ILE A 145 2.44 6.28 -7.20
C ILE A 145 2.91 7.66 -7.69
N MET A 146 2.11 8.72 -7.57
CA MET A 146 2.37 10.02 -8.21
C MET A 146 3.73 10.65 -7.83
N GLU A 147 4.27 10.35 -6.65
CA GLU A 147 5.59 10.83 -6.21
C GLU A 147 6.73 9.83 -6.52
N ASN A 148 6.46 8.80 -7.33
CA ASN A 148 7.41 7.76 -7.72
C ASN A 148 8.13 7.08 -6.53
N PRO A 149 7.43 6.58 -5.50
CA PRO A 149 8.05 5.99 -4.32
C PRO A 149 8.81 4.70 -4.63
N ASP A 150 9.77 4.33 -3.77
CA ASP A 150 10.50 3.06 -3.86
C ASP A 150 9.77 1.91 -3.17
N LEU A 151 8.88 2.23 -2.22
CA LEU A 151 8.07 1.27 -1.48
C LEU A 151 6.59 1.59 -1.66
N LEU A 152 5.80 0.58 -2.00
CA LEU A 152 4.34 0.64 -2.05
C LEU A 152 3.74 -0.32 -1.03
N ILE A 153 2.77 0.14 -0.24
CA ILE A 153 1.97 -0.68 0.67
C ILE A 153 0.51 -0.59 0.24
N LEU A 154 -0.02 -1.70 -0.27
CA LEU A 154 -1.30 -1.74 -0.97
C LEU A 154 -2.24 -2.76 -0.32
N ASP A 155 -3.27 -2.29 0.36
CA ASP A 155 -4.32 -3.13 0.95
C ASP A 155 -5.48 -3.23 -0.03
N GLU A 156 -5.71 -4.44 -0.59
CA GLU A 156 -6.76 -4.77 -1.57
C GLU A 156 -6.80 -3.82 -2.79
N PRO A 157 -5.68 -3.60 -3.52
CA PRO A 157 -5.63 -2.60 -4.58
C PRO A 157 -6.51 -2.91 -5.80
N MET A 158 -6.92 -4.16 -6.00
CA MET A 158 -7.77 -4.60 -7.11
C MET A 158 -9.28 -4.51 -6.79
N ASN A 159 -9.64 -4.18 -5.54
CA ASN A 159 -11.04 -4.21 -5.12
C ASN A 159 -11.92 -3.25 -5.93
N GLY A 160 -13.03 -3.78 -6.49
CA GLY A 160 -13.97 -3.02 -7.28
C GLY A 160 -13.56 -2.71 -8.72
N LEU A 161 -12.45 -3.28 -9.20
CA LEU A 161 -12.06 -3.28 -10.60
C LEU A 161 -12.80 -4.39 -11.36
N ASP A 162 -13.10 -4.16 -12.63
CA ASP A 162 -13.52 -5.18 -13.57
C ASP A 162 -12.34 -6.06 -14.02
N LYS A 163 -12.62 -7.14 -14.75
CA LYS A 163 -11.60 -8.11 -15.18
C LYS A 163 -10.46 -7.46 -15.97
N ASP A 164 -10.78 -6.56 -16.88
CA ASP A 164 -9.77 -5.86 -17.68
C ASP A 164 -8.95 -4.92 -16.79
N GLY A 165 -9.59 -4.21 -15.88
CA GLY A 165 -8.93 -3.36 -14.91
C GLY A 165 -8.00 -4.11 -13.96
N VAL A 166 -8.37 -5.32 -13.53
CA VAL A 166 -7.49 -6.20 -12.74
C VAL A 166 -6.27 -6.61 -13.56
N SER A 167 -6.48 -7.05 -14.82
CA SER A 167 -5.39 -7.45 -15.72
C SER A 167 -4.39 -6.31 -15.96
N ASP A 168 -4.90 -5.12 -16.25
CA ASP A 168 -4.05 -3.94 -16.48
C ASP A 168 -3.28 -3.55 -15.21
N MET A 169 -3.93 -3.63 -14.05
CA MET A 169 -3.31 -3.33 -12.78
C MET A 169 -2.20 -4.32 -12.43
N ARG A 170 -2.41 -5.63 -12.66
CA ARG A 170 -1.35 -6.65 -12.49
C ARG A 170 -0.13 -6.33 -13.34
N LYS A 171 -0.33 -6.05 -14.64
CA LYS A 171 0.75 -5.65 -15.54
C LYS A 171 1.49 -4.42 -15.04
N TYR A 172 0.75 -3.43 -14.56
CA TYR A 172 1.34 -2.21 -14.03
C TYR A 172 2.19 -2.47 -12.78
N LEU A 173 1.69 -3.24 -11.80
CA LEU A 173 2.46 -3.58 -10.60
C LEU A 173 3.72 -4.41 -10.93
N LEU A 174 3.65 -5.32 -11.90
CA LEU A 174 4.83 -6.05 -12.38
C LEU A 174 5.85 -5.10 -13.02
N SER A 175 5.40 -4.12 -13.82
CA SER A 175 6.30 -3.12 -14.40
C SER A 175 6.98 -2.24 -13.34
N LEU A 176 6.30 -1.92 -12.25
CA LEU A 176 6.91 -1.21 -11.12
C LEU A 176 8.00 -2.03 -10.45
N LYS A 177 7.78 -3.34 -10.26
CA LYS A 177 8.80 -4.26 -9.75
C LYS A 177 10.01 -4.33 -10.68
N GLU A 178 9.81 -4.46 -12.00
CA GLU A 178 10.88 -4.48 -13.00
C GLU A 178 11.72 -3.19 -12.95
N ASN A 179 11.10 -2.06 -12.58
CA ASN A 179 11.77 -0.79 -12.32
C ASN A 179 12.36 -0.68 -10.90
N GLY A 180 12.53 -1.81 -10.20
CA GLY A 180 13.19 -1.90 -8.89
C GLY A 180 12.34 -1.45 -7.70
N LYS A 181 11.04 -1.19 -7.89
CA LYS A 181 10.13 -0.84 -6.78
C LYS A 181 9.83 -2.06 -5.93
N THR A 182 9.61 -1.84 -4.65
CA THR A 182 9.16 -2.87 -3.70
C THR A 182 7.69 -2.69 -3.41
N ILE A 183 6.95 -3.78 -3.37
CA ILE A 183 5.50 -3.73 -3.13
C ILE A 183 5.15 -4.73 -2.02
N LEU A 184 4.49 -4.28 -0.96
CA LEU A 184 3.79 -5.13 -0.01
C LEU A 184 2.30 -5.06 -0.35
N ILE A 185 1.73 -6.17 -0.79
CA ILE A 185 0.34 -6.25 -1.23
C ILE A 185 -0.48 -7.19 -0.35
N CYS A 186 -1.67 -6.75 0.03
CA CYS A 186 -2.71 -7.61 0.60
C CYS A 186 -3.73 -7.90 -0.50
N SER A 187 -4.07 -9.16 -0.72
CA SER A 187 -5.19 -9.55 -1.59
C SER A 187 -5.88 -10.82 -1.09
N HIS A 188 -7.19 -10.86 -1.29
CA HIS A 188 -8.00 -12.07 -1.08
C HIS A 188 -8.06 -12.97 -2.32
N SER A 189 -7.61 -12.49 -3.47
CA SER A 189 -7.52 -13.27 -4.70
C SER A 189 -6.26 -14.11 -4.71
N SER A 190 -6.43 -15.44 -4.70
CA SER A 190 -5.30 -16.37 -4.86
C SER A 190 -4.55 -16.17 -6.18
N GLU A 191 -5.28 -15.80 -7.25
CA GLU A 191 -4.69 -15.52 -8.55
C GLU A 191 -3.79 -14.27 -8.53
N ASP A 192 -4.18 -13.18 -7.81
CA ASP A 192 -3.33 -12.00 -7.66
C ASP A 192 -2.02 -12.36 -6.94
N ILE A 193 -2.13 -13.15 -5.87
CA ILE A 193 -0.97 -13.60 -5.08
C ILE A 193 -0.05 -14.49 -5.91
N GLU A 194 -0.61 -15.42 -6.67
CA GLU A 194 0.16 -16.34 -7.51
C GLU A 194 0.92 -15.60 -8.63
N VAL A 195 0.23 -14.70 -9.33
CA VAL A 195 0.78 -13.97 -10.49
C VAL A 195 1.79 -12.89 -10.06
N LEU A 196 1.53 -12.19 -8.96
CA LEU A 196 2.31 -11.01 -8.60
C LEU A 196 3.46 -11.30 -7.62
N CYS A 197 3.26 -12.21 -6.64
CA CYS A 197 4.10 -12.24 -5.46
C CYS A 197 5.31 -13.15 -5.59
N ASP A 198 6.50 -12.60 -5.31
CA ASP A 198 7.75 -13.37 -5.18
C ASP A 198 7.79 -14.13 -3.86
N THR A 199 7.28 -13.52 -2.79
CA THR A 199 7.17 -14.13 -1.46
C THR A 199 5.77 -13.98 -0.92
N VAL A 200 5.32 -14.90 -0.09
CA VAL A 200 3.99 -14.85 0.53
C VAL A 200 4.07 -15.17 2.01
N CYS A 201 3.42 -14.34 2.80
CA CYS A 201 3.24 -14.55 4.23
C CYS A 201 1.75 -14.68 4.55
N GLU A 202 1.42 -15.59 5.45
CA GLU A 202 0.07 -15.75 5.98
C GLU A 202 -0.03 -15.19 7.39
N MET A 203 -1.06 -14.37 7.61
CA MET A 203 -1.42 -13.84 8.92
C MET A 203 -2.63 -14.60 9.45
N ASP A 204 -2.45 -15.32 10.55
CA ASP A 204 -3.56 -15.95 11.29
C ASP A 204 -3.54 -15.54 12.76
N LYS A 205 -4.64 -14.95 13.24
CA LYS A 205 -4.84 -14.51 14.65
C LYS A 205 -3.65 -13.72 15.23
N GLY A 206 -3.06 -12.85 14.40
CA GLY A 206 -1.95 -11.99 14.78
C GLY A 206 -0.56 -12.64 14.67
N ILE A 207 -0.46 -13.88 14.26
CA ILE A 207 0.79 -14.60 14.02
C ILE A 207 1.08 -14.58 12.52
N LEU A 208 2.31 -14.23 12.15
CA LEU A 208 2.75 -14.19 10.76
C LEU A 208 3.66 -15.38 10.45
N THR A 209 3.33 -16.12 9.40
CA THR A 209 4.12 -17.27 8.92
C THR A 209 4.49 -17.06 7.46
N LYS A 210 5.75 -17.26 7.10
CA LYS A 210 6.19 -17.24 5.70
C LYS A 210 5.84 -18.58 5.05
N ILE A 211 5.15 -18.55 3.88
CA ILE A 211 4.68 -19.74 3.18
C ILE A 211 5.28 -19.90 1.76
N LYS A 212 5.85 -18.83 1.18
CA LYS A 212 6.54 -18.84 -0.12
C LYS A 212 7.74 -17.90 -0.11
N GLY A 213 8.85 -18.29 -0.68
CA GLY A 213 10.04 -17.46 -0.96
C GLY A 213 11.18 -17.56 0.03
#